data_c7d7c17216e9daa203557e247c552e35
#
_entry.id   c7d7c17216e9daa203557e247c552e35
#
_cell.length_a   1.000
_cell.length_b   1.000
_cell.length_c   1.000
_cell.angle_alpha   90.00
_cell.angle_beta   90.00
_cell.angle_gamma   90.00
#
_symmetry.space_group_name_H-M   'P 1'
#
loop_
_entity.id
_entity.type
_entity.pdbx_description
1 polymer ?
#
loop_
_entity_poly.entity_id
_entity_poly.type
_entity_poly.pdbx_seq_one_letter_code
_entity_poly.pdbx_strand_id
1 'polypeptide(L)'
;MDSITLLYEMKDRIALAISFDYGANHNFREIPFARIHCHHLGIPHITIPLTFIHQYFKSSLLEGADAIPEGHYASDNMKSTVVPFRNGVMLSIACGIAESHKLTNVMIANHAGDHTIYPDCTPSFIHAMNEATEAGTYVHVHVLAPYTD
;
A
#
# COMPACT_ATOMS: atom_id res chain seq x y z
N MET A 1 -10.19 2.91 -3.64
CA MET A 1 -11.14 3.89 -3.06
C MET A 1 -10.64 4.37 -1.70
N ASP A 2 -10.28 3.49 -0.82
CA ASP A 2 -9.89 3.79 0.57
C ASP A 2 -8.67 4.72 0.71
N SER A 3 -7.64 4.53 -0.13
CA SER A 3 -6.47 5.42 -0.15
C SER A 3 -6.83 6.87 -0.51
N ILE A 4 -7.83 7.09 -1.38
CA ILE A 4 -8.30 8.44 -1.73
C ILE A 4 -9.11 9.02 -0.57
N THR A 5 -9.93 8.21 0.11
CA THR A 5 -10.64 8.64 1.32
C THR A 5 -9.64 9.12 2.38
N LEU A 6 -8.63 8.30 2.69
CA LEU A 6 -7.57 8.66 3.63
C LEU A 6 -6.83 9.94 3.23
N LEU A 7 -6.54 10.09 1.91
CA LEU A 7 -5.88 11.29 1.39
C LEU A 7 -6.69 12.57 1.69
N TYR A 8 -8.02 12.55 1.49
CA TYR A 8 -8.88 13.69 1.76
C TYR A 8 -9.09 13.96 3.25
N GLU A 9 -9.28 12.91 4.05
CA GLU A 9 -9.47 13.04 5.51
C GLU A 9 -8.23 13.58 6.22
N MET A 10 -7.04 13.20 5.74
CA MET A 10 -5.77 13.56 6.37
C MET A 10 -4.98 14.63 5.61
N LYS A 11 -5.59 15.32 4.63
CA LYS A 11 -4.92 16.24 3.69
C LYS A 11 -3.99 17.24 4.36
N ASP A 12 -4.38 17.79 5.49
CA ASP A 12 -3.61 18.82 6.22
C ASP A 12 -2.42 18.23 7.01
N ARG A 13 -2.28 16.90 7.03
CA ARG A 13 -1.23 16.15 7.74
C ARG A 13 -0.30 15.39 6.81
N ILE A 14 -0.57 15.40 5.50
CA ILE A 14 0.19 14.64 4.50
C ILE A 14 1.24 15.56 3.86
N ALA A 15 2.50 15.26 4.08
CA ALA A 15 3.63 15.95 3.45
C ALA A 15 3.96 15.39 2.06
N LEU A 16 3.71 14.09 1.83
CA LEU A 16 4.02 13.38 0.59
C LEU A 16 3.07 12.20 0.41
N ALA A 17 2.52 12.03 -0.79
CA ALA A 17 1.80 10.83 -1.19
C ALA A 17 2.67 9.96 -2.11
N ILE A 18 2.61 8.64 -1.90
CA ILE A 18 3.40 7.67 -2.67
C ILE A 18 2.46 6.68 -3.36
N SER A 19 2.62 6.51 -4.66
CA SER A 19 2.04 5.39 -5.41
C SER A 19 3.15 4.42 -5.80
N PHE A 20 2.83 3.12 -5.78
CA PHE A 20 3.75 2.07 -6.20
C PHE A 20 3.28 1.47 -7.52
N ASP A 21 4.16 1.49 -8.51
CA ASP A 21 3.93 0.80 -9.78
C ASP A 21 4.62 -0.56 -9.75
N TYR A 22 3.85 -1.61 -9.50
CA TYR A 22 4.35 -2.98 -9.35
C TYR A 22 3.90 -3.91 -10.48
N GLY A 23 3.39 -3.35 -11.60
CA GLY A 23 2.93 -4.12 -12.75
C GLY A 23 1.56 -4.76 -12.54
N ALA A 24 0.70 -4.18 -11.71
CA ALA A 24 -0.68 -4.64 -11.59
C ALA A 24 -1.54 -4.16 -12.76
N ASN A 25 -2.48 -5.01 -13.18
CA ASN A 25 -3.39 -4.72 -14.30
C ASN A 25 -4.21 -3.42 -14.16
N HIS A 26 -4.33 -2.88 -12.94
CA HIS A 26 -5.10 -1.66 -12.66
C HIS A 26 -4.23 -0.41 -12.43
N ASN A 27 -2.90 -0.54 -12.28
CA ASN A 27 -2.00 0.57 -11.99
C ASN A 27 -2.08 1.71 -13.01
N PHE A 28 -2.28 1.38 -14.30
CA PHE A 28 -2.40 2.37 -15.36
C PHE A 28 -3.61 3.30 -15.21
N ARG A 29 -4.62 2.90 -14.42
CA ARG A 29 -5.77 3.74 -14.07
C ARG A 29 -5.59 4.42 -12.72
N GLU A 30 -5.21 3.66 -11.69
CA GLU A 30 -5.15 4.14 -10.31
C GLU A 30 -4.09 5.23 -10.09
N ILE A 31 -2.88 5.07 -10.66
CA ILE A 31 -1.79 6.03 -10.47
C ILE A 31 -2.12 7.43 -11.06
N PRO A 32 -2.65 7.54 -12.29
CA PRO A 32 -3.09 8.84 -12.81
C PRO A 32 -4.18 9.51 -11.96
N PHE A 33 -5.15 8.74 -11.45
CA PHE A 33 -6.18 9.29 -10.55
C PHE A 33 -5.57 9.78 -9.23
N ALA A 34 -4.69 9.01 -8.60
CA ALA A 34 -3.99 9.43 -7.39
C ALA A 34 -3.24 10.76 -7.62
N ARG A 35 -2.55 10.89 -8.75
CA ARG A 35 -1.85 12.12 -9.13
C ARG A 35 -2.78 13.33 -9.26
N ILE A 36 -3.95 13.15 -9.90
CA ILE A 36 -4.95 14.21 -10.06
C ILE A 36 -5.45 14.69 -8.69
N HIS A 37 -5.80 13.76 -7.80
CA HIS A 37 -6.28 14.10 -6.45
C HIS A 37 -5.20 14.79 -5.61
N CYS A 38 -3.97 14.30 -5.63
CA CYS A 38 -2.85 14.95 -4.95
C CYS A 38 -2.61 16.38 -5.48
N HIS A 39 -2.62 16.55 -6.80
CA HIS A 39 -2.48 17.88 -7.42
C HIS A 39 -3.61 18.84 -6.97
N HIS A 40 -4.86 18.36 -6.96
CA HIS A 40 -6.01 19.15 -6.52
C HIS A 40 -5.88 19.61 -5.05
N LEU A 41 -5.30 18.77 -4.20
CA LEU A 41 -5.07 19.06 -2.78
C LEU A 41 -3.76 19.81 -2.50
N GLY A 42 -2.92 20.05 -3.51
CA GLY A 42 -1.60 20.65 -3.34
C GLY A 42 -0.59 19.74 -2.62
N ILE A 43 -0.83 18.42 -2.61
CA ILE A 43 0.04 17.42 -1.95
C ILE A 43 1.07 16.91 -2.97
N PRO A 44 2.38 16.99 -2.66
CA PRO A 44 3.41 16.36 -3.48
C PRO A 44 3.14 14.86 -3.66
N HIS A 45 3.32 14.35 -4.89
CA HIS A 45 3.07 12.95 -5.22
C HIS A 45 4.24 12.37 -6.01
N ILE A 46 4.70 11.19 -5.59
CA ILE A 46 5.72 10.43 -6.31
C ILE A 46 5.22 9.04 -6.68
N THR A 47 5.76 8.48 -7.74
CA THR A 47 5.49 7.09 -8.15
C THR A 47 6.80 6.32 -8.09
N ILE A 48 6.80 5.20 -7.34
CA ILE A 48 7.95 4.33 -7.17
C ILE A 48 7.74 3.05 -8.01
N PRO A 49 8.59 2.79 -9.01
CA PRO A 49 8.52 1.57 -9.78
C PRO A 49 9.06 0.38 -8.97
N LEU A 50 8.27 -0.70 -8.89
CA LEU A 50 8.64 -1.96 -8.24
C LEU A 50 8.66 -3.09 -9.27
N THR A 51 9.46 -2.93 -10.33
CA THR A 51 9.51 -3.85 -11.48
C THR A 51 9.87 -5.29 -11.09
N PHE A 52 10.61 -5.49 -9.99
CA PHE A 52 10.95 -6.81 -9.49
C PHE A 52 9.74 -7.61 -9.02
N ILE A 53 8.66 -6.96 -8.56
CA ILE A 53 7.42 -7.65 -8.17
C ILE A 53 6.84 -8.38 -9.37
N HIS A 54 6.70 -7.71 -10.51
CA HIS A 54 6.22 -8.33 -11.72
C HIS A 54 7.13 -9.48 -12.22
N GLN A 55 8.44 -9.37 -11.99
CA GLN A 55 9.42 -10.35 -12.48
C GLN A 55 9.50 -11.62 -11.61
N TYR A 56 9.36 -11.48 -10.30
CA TYR A 56 9.68 -12.55 -9.34
C TYR A 56 8.48 -13.01 -8.50
N PHE A 57 7.40 -12.25 -8.43
CA PHE A 57 6.21 -12.62 -7.65
C PHE A 57 5.15 -13.22 -8.56
N LYS A 58 4.36 -14.15 -8.00
CA LYS A 58 3.26 -14.81 -8.72
C LYS A 58 1.92 -14.36 -8.17
N SER A 59 1.09 -13.75 -9.02
CA SER A 59 -0.29 -13.36 -8.68
C SER A 59 -1.08 -13.14 -9.98
N SER A 60 -2.34 -13.48 -9.99
CA SER A 60 -3.25 -13.20 -11.12
C SER A 60 -3.58 -11.71 -11.29
N LEU A 61 -3.20 -10.86 -10.34
CA LEU A 61 -3.34 -9.39 -10.46
C LEU A 61 -2.20 -8.74 -11.26
N LEU A 62 -1.10 -9.45 -11.52
CA LEU A 62 0.04 -8.92 -12.27
C LEU A 62 -0.20 -9.03 -13.76
N GLU A 63 0.38 -8.11 -14.54
CA GLU A 63 0.28 -8.10 -16.00
C GLU A 63 0.82 -9.41 -16.60
N GLY A 64 0.07 -9.97 -17.57
CA GLY A 64 0.45 -11.23 -18.24
C GLY A 64 0.23 -12.49 -17.41
N ALA A 65 -0.39 -12.39 -16.22
CA ALA A 65 -0.77 -13.56 -15.43
C ALA A 65 -2.07 -14.21 -15.95
N ASP A 66 -2.40 -15.37 -15.37
CA ASP A 66 -3.67 -16.07 -15.65
C ASP A 66 -4.89 -15.22 -15.31
N ALA A 67 -6.04 -15.56 -15.90
CA ALA A 67 -7.30 -14.84 -15.67
C ALA A 67 -7.65 -14.75 -14.18
N ILE A 68 -8.14 -13.57 -13.75
CA ILE A 68 -8.61 -13.37 -12.39
C ILE A 68 -9.83 -14.27 -12.16
N PRO A 69 -9.83 -15.13 -11.11
CA PRO A 69 -10.96 -16.03 -10.85
C PRO A 69 -12.22 -15.22 -10.48
N GLU A 70 -13.36 -15.66 -11.01
CA GLU A 70 -14.67 -15.16 -10.60
C GLU A 70 -15.17 -15.90 -9.35
N GLY A 71 -15.77 -15.19 -8.40
CA GLY A 71 -16.36 -15.79 -7.21
C GLY A 71 -16.45 -14.87 -5.99
N HIS A 72 -16.92 -15.44 -4.88
CA HIS A 72 -17.00 -14.71 -3.61
C HIS A 72 -15.61 -14.42 -3.05
N TYR A 73 -15.46 -13.24 -2.44
CA TYR A 73 -14.19 -12.72 -1.89
C TYR A 73 -13.51 -13.67 -0.88
N ALA A 74 -14.27 -14.52 -0.19
CA ALA A 74 -13.77 -15.45 0.82
C ALA A 74 -13.43 -16.87 0.25
N SER A 75 -13.48 -17.08 -1.06
CA SER A 75 -13.22 -18.39 -1.65
C SER A 75 -11.71 -18.64 -1.83
N ASP A 76 -11.29 -19.91 -1.73
CA ASP A 76 -9.86 -20.30 -1.86
C ASP A 76 -9.23 -19.90 -3.20
N ASN A 77 -10.03 -19.75 -4.26
CA ASN A 77 -9.57 -19.29 -5.55
C ASN A 77 -9.11 -17.82 -5.54
N MET A 78 -9.59 -17.00 -4.61
CA MET A 78 -9.14 -15.60 -4.47
C MET A 78 -7.72 -15.48 -3.93
N LYS A 79 -7.15 -16.52 -3.32
CA LYS A 79 -5.76 -16.53 -2.88
C LYS A 79 -4.77 -16.33 -4.04
N SER A 80 -5.13 -16.70 -5.26
CA SER A 80 -4.30 -16.46 -6.45
C SER A 80 -4.16 -14.97 -6.79
N THR A 81 -5.06 -14.10 -6.29
CA THR A 81 -5.00 -12.65 -6.47
C THR A 81 -4.05 -11.97 -5.48
N VAL A 82 -3.58 -12.67 -4.47
CA VAL A 82 -2.65 -12.11 -3.49
C VAL A 82 -1.29 -11.91 -4.14
N VAL A 83 -0.79 -10.68 -4.13
CA VAL A 83 0.62 -10.39 -4.40
C VAL A 83 1.38 -10.59 -3.08
N PRO A 84 2.26 -11.60 -2.98
CA PRO A 84 2.85 -11.99 -1.70
C PRO A 84 3.56 -10.84 -0.99
N PHE A 85 3.20 -10.60 0.28
CA PHE A 85 3.84 -9.60 1.14
C PHE A 85 3.94 -8.19 0.53
N ARG A 86 3.00 -7.82 -0.34
CA ARG A 86 3.03 -6.55 -1.07
C ARG A 86 3.03 -5.34 -0.15
N ASN A 87 2.16 -5.30 0.86
CA ASN A 87 2.10 -4.19 1.80
C ASN A 87 3.37 -4.10 2.65
N GLY A 88 3.98 -5.23 3.01
CA GLY A 88 5.26 -5.24 3.72
C GLY A 88 6.38 -4.59 2.91
N VAL A 89 6.49 -4.94 1.62
CA VAL A 89 7.47 -4.32 0.70
C VAL A 89 7.22 -2.82 0.56
N MET A 90 5.97 -2.43 0.29
CA MET A 90 5.61 -1.02 0.09
C MET A 90 5.83 -0.18 1.35
N LEU A 91 5.44 -0.69 2.52
CA LEU A 91 5.65 -0.02 3.81
C LEU A 91 7.13 0.13 4.14
N SER A 92 7.96 -0.89 3.90
CA SER A 92 9.41 -0.81 4.11
C SER A 92 10.04 0.32 3.29
N ILE A 93 9.66 0.45 2.02
CA ILE A 93 10.16 1.52 1.14
C ILE A 93 9.63 2.88 1.60
N ALA A 94 8.33 2.98 1.92
CA ALA A 94 7.71 4.22 2.37
C ALA A 94 8.33 4.72 3.68
N CYS A 95 8.66 3.83 4.62
CA CYS A 95 9.32 4.18 5.88
C CYS A 95 10.75 4.68 5.65
N GLY A 96 11.51 4.05 4.74
CA GLY A 96 12.84 4.55 4.36
C GLY A 96 12.78 5.94 3.71
N ILE A 97 11.77 6.20 2.89
CA ILE A 97 11.53 7.53 2.30
C ILE A 97 11.13 8.53 3.39
N ALA A 98 10.22 8.13 4.31
CA ALA A 98 9.82 8.96 5.43
C ALA A 98 11.02 9.38 6.29
N GLU A 99 11.88 8.43 6.66
CA GLU A 99 13.11 8.70 7.40
C GLU A 99 14.03 9.68 6.67
N SER A 100 14.25 9.49 5.36
CA SER A 100 15.07 10.36 4.52
C SER A 100 14.55 11.80 4.48
N HIS A 101 13.24 11.99 4.62
CA HIS A 101 12.57 13.28 4.68
C HIS A 101 12.31 13.78 6.11
N LYS A 102 12.78 13.08 7.15
CA LYS A 102 12.54 13.36 8.57
C LYS A 102 11.05 13.39 8.93
N LEU A 103 10.25 12.56 8.26
CA LEU A 103 8.85 12.34 8.57
C LEU A 103 8.73 11.16 9.53
N THR A 104 7.85 11.29 10.52
CA THR A 104 7.71 10.31 11.61
C THR A 104 6.54 9.35 11.44
N ASN A 105 5.72 9.53 10.41
CA ASN A 105 4.54 8.69 10.20
C ASN A 105 4.39 8.29 8.74
N VAL A 106 4.00 7.03 8.53
CA VAL A 106 3.52 6.49 7.26
C VAL A 106 2.11 5.99 7.45
N MET A 107 1.19 6.36 6.57
CA MET A 107 -0.21 5.93 6.64
C MET A 107 -0.55 4.98 5.49
N ILE A 108 -1.32 3.93 5.80
CA ILE A 108 -1.88 2.98 4.84
C ILE A 108 -3.40 2.84 5.05
N ALA A 109 -4.16 2.66 3.98
CA ALA A 109 -5.63 2.63 4.01
C ALA A 109 -6.21 1.22 3.88
N ASN A 110 -5.55 0.21 4.46
CA ASN A 110 -6.14 -1.12 4.58
C ASN A 110 -7.29 -1.10 5.61
N HIS A 111 -8.32 -1.90 5.39
CA HIS A 111 -9.51 -1.94 6.23
C HIS A 111 -9.84 -3.36 6.70
N ALA A 112 -10.75 -3.47 7.69
CA ALA A 112 -11.11 -4.75 8.32
C ALA A 112 -11.60 -5.84 7.33
N GLY A 113 -12.23 -5.45 6.21
CA GLY A 113 -12.67 -6.39 5.18
C GLY A 113 -11.55 -7.12 4.44
N ASP A 114 -10.32 -6.59 4.46
CA ASP A 114 -9.17 -7.18 3.78
C ASP A 114 -8.54 -8.35 4.55
N HIS A 115 -8.81 -8.48 5.83
CA HIS A 115 -8.14 -9.41 6.75
C HIS A 115 -8.33 -10.89 6.39
N THR A 116 -9.43 -11.22 5.75
CA THR A 116 -9.78 -12.60 5.37
C THR A 116 -8.88 -13.19 4.29
N ILE A 117 -8.33 -12.35 3.42
CA ILE A 117 -7.57 -12.77 2.23
C ILE A 117 -6.12 -12.33 2.29
N TYR A 118 -5.87 -11.13 2.82
CA TYR A 118 -4.56 -10.48 2.78
C TYR A 118 -3.91 -10.50 4.18
N PRO A 119 -2.99 -11.42 4.46
CA PRO A 119 -2.31 -11.50 5.76
C PRO A 119 -1.60 -10.19 6.15
N ASP A 120 -1.09 -9.47 5.15
CA ASP A 120 -0.40 -8.19 5.30
C ASP A 120 -1.34 -6.96 5.38
N CYS A 121 -2.64 -7.21 5.64
CA CYS A 121 -3.63 -6.19 5.99
C CYS A 121 -4.12 -6.30 7.45
N THR A 122 -3.72 -7.34 8.18
CA THR A 122 -4.22 -7.61 9.54
C THR A 122 -3.68 -6.63 10.58
N PRO A 123 -4.42 -6.36 11.69
CA PRO A 123 -3.92 -5.53 12.79
C PRO A 123 -2.59 -6.03 13.36
N SER A 124 -2.43 -7.35 13.49
CA SER A 124 -1.19 -7.95 13.98
C SER A 124 -0.01 -7.69 13.05
N PHE A 125 -0.22 -7.72 11.73
CA PHE A 125 0.81 -7.35 10.77
C PHE A 125 1.20 -5.87 10.88
N ILE A 126 0.21 -4.97 10.94
CA ILE A 126 0.46 -3.53 11.08
C ILE A 126 1.23 -3.23 12.37
N HIS A 127 0.85 -3.87 13.48
CA HIS A 127 1.57 -3.73 14.75
C HIS A 127 3.03 -4.18 14.63
N ALA A 128 3.29 -5.36 14.06
CA ALA A 128 4.65 -5.87 13.87
C ALA A 128 5.49 -4.97 12.93
N MET A 129 4.89 -4.45 11.85
CA MET A 129 5.55 -3.49 10.97
C MET A 129 5.88 -2.19 11.71
N ASN A 130 4.96 -1.68 12.53
CA ASN A 130 5.21 -0.48 13.34
C ASN A 130 6.37 -0.69 14.31
N GLU A 131 6.42 -1.80 15.05
CA GLU A 131 7.53 -2.12 15.93
C GLU A 131 8.87 -2.21 15.17
N ALA A 132 8.86 -2.86 14.01
CA ALA A 132 10.06 -3.02 13.19
C ALA A 132 10.58 -1.67 12.67
N THR A 133 9.68 -0.80 12.19
CA THR A 133 10.07 0.52 11.63
C THR A 133 10.47 1.50 12.73
N GLU A 134 9.79 1.49 13.87
CA GLU A 134 10.16 2.30 15.03
C GLU A 134 11.54 1.93 15.56
N ALA A 135 11.84 0.64 15.67
CA ALA A 135 13.15 0.15 16.09
C ALA A 135 14.25 0.33 15.03
N GLY A 136 13.89 0.27 13.75
CA GLY A 136 14.81 0.25 12.61
C GLY A 136 15.13 1.60 11.98
N THR A 137 14.52 2.69 12.47
CA THR A 137 14.74 4.05 11.92
C THR A 137 15.18 5.02 13.02
N TYR A 138 16.05 5.96 12.67
CA TYR A 138 16.55 6.97 13.63
C TYR A 138 15.47 7.96 14.08
N VAL A 139 14.48 8.23 13.23
CA VAL A 139 13.38 9.15 13.54
C VAL A 139 12.16 8.43 14.12
N HIS A 140 12.29 7.13 14.41
CA HIS A 140 11.22 6.28 14.95
C HIS A 140 9.94 6.39 14.12
N VAL A 141 10.00 5.95 12.85
CA VAL A 141 8.86 6.01 11.93
C VAL A 141 7.76 5.08 12.38
N HIS A 142 6.55 5.63 12.57
CA HIS A 142 5.34 4.89 12.92
C HIS A 142 4.51 4.55 11.68
N VAL A 143 3.98 3.32 11.64
CA VAL A 143 3.01 2.87 10.65
C VAL A 143 1.60 2.99 11.22
N LEU A 144 0.75 3.76 10.57
CA LEU A 144 -0.63 4.03 10.96
C LEU A 144 -1.60 3.47 9.92
N ALA A 145 -2.62 2.75 10.36
CA ALA A 145 -3.67 2.17 9.52
C ALA A 145 -5.05 2.51 10.12
N PRO A 146 -5.59 3.72 9.85
CA PRO A 146 -6.78 4.24 10.55
C PRO A 146 -8.07 3.43 10.35
N TYR A 147 -8.13 2.56 9.33
CA TYR A 147 -9.33 1.81 8.97
C TYR A 147 -9.23 0.30 9.30
N THR A 148 -8.18 -0.10 10.01
CA THR A 148 -7.91 -1.53 10.29
C THR A 148 -8.78 -2.10 11.43
N ASP A 149 -9.34 -1.26 12.29
CA ASP A 149 -10.16 -1.65 13.45
C ASP A 149 -11.65 -1.75 13.08
#